data_48d28640dfeda2948b04cc8a2cc441a8
#
_entry.id   48d28640dfeda2948b04cc8a2cc441a8
#
_cell.length_a   1.000
_cell.length_b   1.000
_cell.length_c   1.000
_cell.angle_alpha   90.00
_cell.angle_beta   90.00
_cell.angle_gamma   90.00
#
_symmetry.space_group_name_H-M   'P 1'
#
loop_
_entity.id
_entity.type
_entity.pdbx_description
1 polymer ?
#
loop_
_entity_poly.entity_id
_entity_poly.type
_entity_poly.pdbx_seq_one_letter_code
_entity_poly.pdbx_strand_id
1 'polypeptide(L)'
;MFDNNLESTDETLKAILKDQEFEMTLKNKISNKDIENMVTEGSIGTIFYPLEEGISKAKIKSLINISNKTKTPVLFSKSTYPYKTIGILVNNDFGENTSNSIAFDLASSLSASLIAVNVSQPKFLQSDDAAKLTDSLEKMQDLALSYEVQLDFENHEGNEAKIFSDLSSKFDLSIIGNGKNQSWQSKKTTEFISNNSKSSVLYIPS
;
A
#
# COMPACT_ATOMS: atom_id res chain seq x y z
N MET A 1 22.80 -5.14 -15.76
CA MET A 1 21.83 -5.81 -14.87
C MET A 1 20.82 -4.83 -14.22
N PHE A 2 20.86 -3.57 -14.62
CA PHE A 2 19.97 -2.50 -14.13
C PHE A 2 18.70 -2.30 -14.96
N ASP A 3 18.64 -2.83 -16.18
CA ASP A 3 17.60 -2.46 -17.15
C ASP A 3 16.26 -3.15 -16.91
N ASN A 4 16.24 -4.38 -16.42
CA ASN A 4 14.98 -5.14 -16.26
C ASN A 4 14.06 -4.59 -15.15
N ASN A 5 14.61 -3.99 -14.09
CA ASN A 5 13.80 -3.43 -13.00
C ASN A 5 13.18 -2.08 -13.40
N LEU A 6 13.84 -1.32 -14.27
CA LEU A 6 13.31 -0.04 -14.75
C LEU A 6 12.17 -0.22 -15.75
N GLU A 7 12.26 -1.19 -16.66
CA GLU A 7 11.18 -1.51 -17.60
C GLU A 7 9.93 -2.02 -16.87
N SER A 8 10.10 -2.95 -15.91
CA SER A 8 9.01 -3.45 -15.07
C SER A 8 8.37 -2.34 -14.23
N THR A 9 9.16 -1.38 -13.77
CA THR A 9 8.72 -0.19 -13.04
C THR A 9 7.88 0.72 -13.92
N ASP A 10 8.33 0.97 -15.15
CA ASP A 10 7.62 1.80 -16.12
C ASP A 10 6.25 1.19 -16.50
N GLU A 11 6.19 -0.12 -16.71
CA GLU A 11 4.93 -0.82 -17.01
C GLU A 11 3.93 -0.76 -15.84
N THR A 12 4.40 -0.91 -14.60
CA THR A 12 3.57 -0.77 -13.42
C THR A 12 3.01 0.64 -13.29
N LEU A 13 3.84 1.67 -13.48
CA LEU A 13 3.40 3.05 -13.45
C LEU A 13 2.43 3.37 -14.58
N LYS A 14 2.69 2.89 -15.79
CA LYS A 14 1.77 3.04 -16.93
C LYS A 14 0.42 2.36 -16.68
N ALA A 15 0.41 1.20 -16.01
CA ALA A 15 -0.83 0.52 -15.65
C ALA A 15 -1.62 1.29 -14.58
N ILE A 16 -0.94 1.87 -13.59
CA ILE A 16 -1.55 2.68 -12.52
C ILE A 16 -2.08 4.02 -13.06
N LEU A 17 -1.42 4.58 -14.08
CA LEU A 17 -1.69 5.92 -14.61
C LEU A 17 -2.31 5.89 -16.02
N LYS A 18 -3.03 4.83 -16.34
CA LYS A 18 -3.48 4.40 -17.67
C LYS A 18 -4.08 5.49 -18.56
N ASP A 19 -4.64 6.55 -17.98
CA ASP A 19 -5.33 7.63 -18.68
C ASP A 19 -4.78 9.03 -18.37
N GLN A 20 -3.62 9.13 -17.74
CA GLN A 20 -3.02 10.41 -17.38
C GLN A 20 -1.68 10.59 -18.10
N GLU A 21 -1.46 11.76 -18.69
CA GLU A 21 -0.13 12.17 -19.12
C GLU A 21 0.75 12.32 -17.88
N PHE A 22 1.81 11.54 -17.78
CA PHE A 22 2.77 11.63 -16.69
C PHE A 22 4.20 11.69 -17.23
N GLU A 23 5.02 12.46 -16.54
CA GLU A 23 6.45 12.53 -16.77
C GLU A 23 7.18 11.74 -15.69
N MET A 24 7.98 10.74 -16.09
CA MET A 24 8.80 9.98 -15.17
C MET A 24 10.20 10.58 -15.08
N THR A 25 10.57 11.08 -13.91
CA THR A 25 11.91 11.55 -13.65
C THR A 25 12.74 10.46 -12.98
N LEU A 26 13.65 9.85 -13.74
CA LEU A 26 14.62 8.88 -13.23
C LEU A 26 15.84 9.63 -12.65
N LYS A 27 16.10 9.43 -11.37
CA LYS A 27 17.28 10.01 -10.71
C LYS A 27 18.08 8.96 -9.96
N ASN A 28 19.28 8.70 -10.40
CA ASN A 28 20.24 7.89 -9.66
C ASN A 28 20.78 8.69 -8.46
N LYS A 29 20.70 8.11 -7.25
CA LYS A 29 21.26 8.71 -6.01
C LYS A 29 20.63 10.04 -5.59
N ILE A 30 19.30 10.13 -5.56
CA ILE A 30 18.61 11.31 -5.05
C ILE A 30 18.65 11.36 -3.50
N SER A 31 18.91 12.53 -2.94
CA SER A 31 18.86 12.73 -1.49
C SER A 31 17.40 12.83 -1.00
N ASN A 32 17.16 12.53 0.28
CA ASN A 32 15.83 12.67 0.87
C ASN A 32 15.29 14.10 0.80
N LYS A 33 16.18 15.10 0.91
CA LYS A 33 15.84 16.52 0.81
C LYS A 33 15.37 16.87 -0.60
N ASP A 34 16.01 16.32 -1.62
CA ASP A 34 15.63 16.58 -3.01
C ASP A 34 14.27 15.94 -3.33
N ILE A 35 14.00 14.71 -2.82
CA ILE A 35 12.69 14.07 -2.95
C ILE A 35 11.61 14.96 -2.30
N GLU A 36 11.85 15.42 -1.06
CA GLU A 36 10.93 16.28 -0.34
C GLU A 36 10.65 17.59 -1.10
N ASN A 37 11.69 18.24 -1.63
CA ASN A 37 11.56 19.46 -2.43
C ASN A 37 10.70 19.22 -3.68
N MET A 38 11.03 18.18 -4.47
CA MET A 38 10.29 17.86 -5.70
C MET A 38 8.81 17.57 -5.44
N VAL A 39 8.50 16.88 -4.35
CA VAL A 39 7.10 16.62 -3.95
C VAL A 39 6.41 17.91 -3.52
N THR A 40 7.09 18.73 -2.71
CA THR A 40 6.53 20.00 -2.21
C THR A 40 6.28 21.01 -3.33
N GLU A 41 7.11 20.99 -4.38
CA GLU A 41 6.95 21.80 -5.59
C GLU A 41 5.82 21.28 -6.52
N GLY A 42 5.14 20.18 -6.14
CA GLY A 42 4.07 19.58 -6.94
C GLY A 42 4.54 18.85 -8.20
N SER A 43 5.85 18.61 -8.30
CA SER A 43 6.47 17.93 -9.46
C SER A 43 6.32 16.41 -9.42
N ILE A 44 5.92 15.82 -8.28
CA ILE A 44 5.80 14.37 -8.09
C ILE A 44 4.50 14.03 -7.40
N GLY A 45 3.66 13.20 -8.03
CA GLY A 45 2.41 12.67 -7.47
C GLY A 45 2.57 11.34 -6.72
N THR A 46 3.63 10.57 -7.00
CA THR A 46 3.93 9.28 -6.35
C THR A 46 5.43 9.05 -6.31
N ILE A 47 5.92 8.58 -5.17
CA ILE A 47 7.32 8.18 -5.01
C ILE A 47 7.43 6.69 -5.35
N PHE A 48 8.27 6.36 -6.29
CA PHE A 48 8.58 4.99 -6.66
C PHE A 48 9.96 4.61 -6.16
N TYR A 49 10.05 3.49 -5.44
CA TYR A 49 11.31 3.04 -4.86
C TYR A 49 11.51 1.52 -5.05
N PRO A 50 12.43 1.09 -5.94
CA PRO A 50 12.74 -0.33 -6.09
C PRO A 50 13.46 -0.85 -4.84
N LEU A 51 12.98 -1.96 -4.29
CA LEU A 51 13.59 -2.65 -3.16
C LEU A 51 14.51 -3.75 -3.67
N GLU A 52 15.80 -3.45 -3.79
CA GLU A 52 16.84 -4.43 -4.04
C GLU A 52 17.26 -5.13 -2.74
N GLU A 53 17.86 -6.32 -2.84
CA GLU A 53 18.44 -7.00 -1.67
C GLU A 53 19.51 -6.12 -1.00
N GLY A 54 19.39 -5.94 0.32
CA GLY A 54 20.33 -5.14 1.11
C GLY A 54 19.95 -3.69 1.35
N ILE A 55 18.75 -3.26 0.96
CA ILE A 55 18.30 -1.88 1.23
C ILE A 55 18.17 -1.62 2.73
N SER A 56 18.66 -0.46 3.12
CA SER A 56 18.65 0.00 4.50
C SER A 56 17.22 0.26 5.01
N LYS A 57 16.85 -0.37 6.12
CA LYS A 57 15.61 -0.07 6.88
C LYS A 57 15.45 1.43 7.16
N ALA A 58 16.58 2.14 7.33
CA ALA A 58 16.58 3.59 7.54
C ALA A 58 16.04 4.36 6.33
N LYS A 59 16.28 3.88 5.10
CA LYS A 59 15.76 4.51 3.88
C LYS A 59 14.25 4.34 3.76
N ILE A 60 13.72 3.13 4.00
CA ILE A 60 12.28 2.87 4.01
C ILE A 60 11.59 3.79 5.03
N LYS A 61 12.11 3.85 6.26
CA LYS A 61 11.59 4.75 7.30
C LYS A 61 11.60 6.22 6.87
N SER A 62 12.67 6.66 6.21
CA SER A 62 12.78 8.03 5.72
C SER A 62 11.75 8.34 4.65
N LEU A 63 11.53 7.44 3.69
CA LEU A 63 10.52 7.61 2.63
C LEU A 63 9.09 7.63 3.20
N ILE A 64 8.78 6.77 4.17
CA ILE A 64 7.50 6.81 4.89
C ILE A 64 7.31 8.16 5.61
N ASN A 65 8.36 8.73 6.21
CA ASN A 65 8.29 10.04 6.84
C ASN A 65 8.03 11.17 5.83
N ILE A 66 8.70 11.14 4.69
CA ILE A 66 8.48 12.10 3.60
C ILE A 66 7.04 11.97 3.09
N SER A 67 6.59 10.75 2.79
CA SER A 67 5.23 10.46 2.37
C SER A 67 4.19 11.03 3.32
N ASN A 68 4.32 10.81 4.62
CA ASN A 68 3.42 11.35 5.64
C ASN A 68 3.41 12.89 5.69
N LYS A 69 4.58 13.49 5.52
CA LYS A 69 4.73 14.95 5.55
C LYS A 69 4.12 15.61 4.31
N THR A 70 4.32 15.01 3.17
CA THR A 70 3.92 15.57 1.86
C THR A 70 2.59 15.04 1.33
N LYS A 71 1.99 14.07 2.03
CA LYS A 71 0.76 13.37 1.59
C LYS A 71 0.90 12.66 0.24
N THR A 72 2.10 12.20 -0.08
CA THR A 72 2.43 11.57 -1.35
C THR A 72 2.60 10.06 -1.17
N PRO A 73 1.87 9.21 -1.90
CA PRO A 73 2.05 7.76 -1.86
C PRO A 73 3.48 7.31 -2.19
N VAL A 74 3.88 6.18 -1.60
CA VAL A 74 5.15 5.53 -1.91
C VAL A 74 4.92 4.09 -2.31
N LEU A 75 5.39 3.71 -3.49
CA LEU A 75 5.45 2.33 -3.93
C LEU A 75 6.87 1.76 -3.70
N PHE A 76 6.96 0.80 -2.79
CA PHE A 76 8.14 -0.03 -2.58
C PHE A 76 8.02 -1.27 -3.48
N SER A 77 8.69 -1.27 -4.62
CA SER A 77 8.57 -2.35 -5.60
C SER A 77 9.52 -3.50 -5.29
N LYS A 78 8.96 -4.71 -5.20
CA LYS A 78 9.69 -5.99 -5.03
C LYS A 78 9.33 -6.99 -6.11
N SER A 79 8.05 -7.06 -6.48
CA SER A 79 7.54 -7.97 -7.50
C SER A 79 7.47 -7.27 -8.85
N THR A 80 7.53 -8.09 -9.88
CA THR A 80 7.38 -7.63 -11.26
C THR A 80 5.91 -7.55 -11.65
N TYR A 81 5.55 -6.57 -12.45
CA TYR A 81 4.26 -6.52 -13.14
C TYR A 81 4.07 -7.75 -14.05
N PRO A 82 2.84 -8.27 -14.30
CA PRO A 82 1.56 -7.72 -13.84
C PRO A 82 1.18 -8.14 -12.42
N TYR A 83 0.53 -7.24 -11.69
CA TYR A 83 -0.09 -7.54 -10.41
C TYR A 83 -1.48 -8.16 -10.63
N LYS A 84 -1.65 -9.41 -10.25
CA LYS A 84 -2.91 -10.17 -10.40
C LYS A 84 -3.68 -10.29 -9.09
N THR A 85 -2.98 -10.20 -7.97
CA THR A 85 -3.55 -10.33 -6.64
C THR A 85 -3.07 -9.19 -5.77
N ILE A 86 -4.01 -8.41 -5.25
CA ILE A 86 -3.75 -7.26 -4.38
C ILE A 86 -4.26 -7.58 -2.98
N GLY A 87 -3.38 -7.51 -1.98
CA GLY A 87 -3.74 -7.62 -0.57
C GLY A 87 -3.97 -6.24 0.04
N ILE A 88 -5.08 -6.03 0.73
CA ILE A 88 -5.35 -4.81 1.47
C ILE A 88 -5.54 -5.10 2.95
N LEU A 89 -4.84 -4.37 3.82
CA LEU A 89 -5.02 -4.44 5.25
C LEU A 89 -6.22 -3.60 5.66
N VAL A 90 -7.26 -4.26 6.17
CA VAL A 90 -8.50 -3.62 6.62
C VAL A 90 -8.32 -3.18 8.07
N ASN A 91 -8.60 -1.93 8.36
CA ASN A 91 -8.72 -1.41 9.70
C ASN A 91 -10.15 -0.90 9.95
N ASN A 92 -10.49 -0.66 11.21
CA ASN A 92 -11.85 -0.26 11.62
C ASN A 92 -12.30 1.13 11.10
N ASP A 93 -11.42 1.86 10.40
CA ASP A 93 -11.70 3.19 9.84
C ASP A 93 -12.01 3.14 8.33
N PHE A 94 -12.54 2.01 7.83
CA PHE A 94 -12.71 1.75 6.40
C PHE A 94 -13.45 2.85 5.63
N GLY A 95 -14.50 3.41 6.16
CA GLY A 95 -15.36 4.38 5.45
C GLY A 95 -14.71 5.74 5.16
N GLU A 96 -13.54 6.02 5.71
CA GLU A 96 -12.83 7.29 5.62
C GLU A 96 -11.41 7.15 5.05
N ASN A 97 -11.05 5.94 4.59
CA ASN A 97 -9.69 5.63 4.21
C ASN A 97 -9.52 5.66 2.68
N THR A 98 -8.80 6.66 2.19
CA THR A 98 -8.45 6.83 0.77
C THR A 98 -7.74 5.61 0.18
N SER A 99 -7.03 4.82 1.00
CA SER A 99 -6.32 3.62 0.55
C SER A 99 -7.26 2.56 -0.02
N ASN A 100 -8.48 2.49 0.47
CA ASN A 100 -9.46 1.51 0.00
C ASN A 100 -9.96 1.86 -1.39
N SER A 101 -10.37 3.11 -1.63
CA SER A 101 -10.77 3.55 -2.97
C SER A 101 -9.65 3.32 -3.99
N ILE A 102 -8.43 3.68 -3.65
CA ILE A 102 -7.26 3.45 -4.51
C ILE A 102 -7.04 1.95 -4.78
N ALA A 103 -7.28 1.08 -3.78
CA ALA A 103 -7.14 -0.37 -3.97
C ALA A 103 -8.15 -0.92 -4.98
N PHE A 104 -9.41 -0.47 -4.92
CA PHE A 104 -10.44 -0.86 -5.89
C PHE A 104 -10.18 -0.28 -7.28
N ASP A 105 -9.77 0.99 -7.39
CA ASP A 105 -9.36 1.61 -8.65
C ASP A 105 -8.23 0.83 -9.32
N LEU A 106 -7.20 0.47 -8.55
CA LEU A 106 -6.08 -0.32 -9.05
C LEU A 106 -6.50 -1.73 -9.44
N ALA A 107 -7.28 -2.43 -8.61
CA ALA A 107 -7.73 -3.78 -8.89
C ALA A 107 -8.58 -3.83 -10.18
N SER A 108 -9.51 -2.89 -10.35
CA SER A 108 -10.31 -2.76 -11.57
C SER A 108 -9.43 -2.46 -12.78
N SER A 109 -8.53 -1.47 -12.70
CA SER A 109 -7.64 -1.08 -13.81
C SER A 109 -6.68 -2.18 -14.23
N LEU A 110 -6.22 -3.00 -13.30
CA LEU A 110 -5.28 -4.11 -13.53
C LEU A 110 -5.98 -5.45 -13.82
N SER A 111 -7.31 -5.50 -13.73
CA SER A 111 -8.08 -6.75 -13.74
C SER A 111 -7.56 -7.75 -12.70
N ALA A 112 -7.22 -7.24 -11.52
CA ALA A 112 -6.69 -8.00 -10.39
C ALA A 112 -7.80 -8.36 -9.39
N SER A 113 -7.60 -9.46 -8.65
CA SER A 113 -8.42 -9.77 -7.48
C SER A 113 -7.93 -9.04 -6.24
N LEU A 114 -8.86 -8.70 -5.35
CA LEU A 114 -8.57 -8.13 -4.04
C LEU A 114 -8.73 -9.18 -2.94
N ILE A 115 -7.81 -9.19 -1.98
CA ILE A 115 -7.92 -9.94 -0.74
C ILE A 115 -7.87 -8.95 0.42
N ALA A 116 -9.01 -8.78 1.08
CA ALA A 116 -9.13 -7.93 2.25
C ALA A 116 -8.74 -8.73 3.51
N VAL A 117 -7.68 -8.33 4.16
CA VAL A 117 -7.17 -8.98 5.36
C VAL A 117 -7.56 -8.17 6.58
N ASN A 118 -8.39 -8.76 7.44
CA ASN A 118 -8.71 -8.24 8.76
C ASN A 118 -7.88 -8.98 9.81
N VAL A 119 -7.24 -8.24 10.70
CA VAL A 119 -6.50 -8.82 11.82
C VAL A 119 -7.03 -8.24 13.12
N SER A 120 -7.79 -9.06 13.84
CA SER A 120 -8.31 -8.69 15.15
C SER A 120 -7.27 -8.93 16.25
N GLN A 121 -7.33 -8.10 17.29
CA GLN A 121 -6.58 -8.36 18.51
C GLN A 121 -7.20 -9.55 19.27
N PRO A 122 -6.41 -10.25 20.10
CA PRO A 122 -6.93 -11.30 20.97
C PRO A 122 -8.14 -10.83 21.78
N LYS A 123 -9.13 -11.70 21.98
CA LYS A 123 -10.44 -11.36 22.59
C LYS A 123 -10.37 -10.60 23.91
N PHE A 124 -9.34 -10.83 24.70
CA PHE A 124 -9.12 -10.13 25.99
C PHE A 124 -8.66 -8.67 25.84
N LEU A 125 -8.35 -8.23 24.62
CA LEU A 125 -7.97 -6.86 24.29
C LEU A 125 -8.99 -6.16 23.37
N GLN A 126 -10.10 -6.85 23.04
CA GLN A 126 -11.12 -6.29 22.14
C GLN A 126 -11.94 -5.21 22.84
N SER A 127 -12.04 -4.06 22.22
CA SER A 127 -13.08 -3.06 22.44
C SER A 127 -14.27 -3.34 21.54
N ASP A 128 -15.41 -2.65 21.73
CA ASP A 128 -16.70 -2.81 21.04
C ASP A 128 -16.67 -2.56 19.49
N ASP A 129 -15.64 -3.01 18.78
CA ASP A 129 -15.41 -2.68 17.37
C ASP A 129 -16.03 -3.68 16.36
N ALA A 130 -16.72 -4.73 16.83
CA ALA A 130 -17.31 -5.74 15.94
C ALA A 130 -18.37 -5.15 14.97
N ALA A 131 -19.19 -4.22 15.44
CA ALA A 131 -20.21 -3.57 14.61
C ALA A 131 -19.59 -2.69 13.51
N LYS A 132 -18.51 -1.97 13.82
CA LYS A 132 -17.77 -1.15 12.86
C LYS A 132 -17.08 -2.00 11.79
N LEU A 133 -16.57 -3.16 12.18
CA LEU A 133 -15.97 -4.09 11.23
C LEU A 133 -17.02 -4.62 10.24
N THR A 134 -18.20 -4.99 10.72
CA THR A 134 -19.30 -5.46 9.86
C THR A 134 -19.71 -4.39 8.85
N ASP A 135 -19.92 -3.14 9.29
CA ASP A 135 -20.21 -2.00 8.42
C ASP A 135 -19.10 -1.76 7.38
N SER A 136 -17.85 -1.90 7.79
CA SER A 136 -16.70 -1.78 6.89
C SER A 136 -16.67 -2.87 5.82
N LEU A 137 -16.97 -4.12 6.19
CA LEU A 137 -17.00 -5.24 5.26
C LEU A 137 -18.16 -5.12 4.26
N GLU A 138 -19.36 -4.68 4.70
CA GLU A 138 -20.49 -4.42 3.81
C GLU A 138 -20.15 -3.34 2.79
N LYS A 139 -19.55 -2.22 3.20
CA LYS A 139 -19.09 -1.16 2.30
C LYS A 139 -18.04 -1.64 1.29
N MET A 140 -17.15 -2.55 1.70
CA MET A 140 -16.19 -3.16 0.78
C MET A 140 -16.87 -4.02 -0.27
N GLN A 141 -17.89 -4.79 0.10
CA GLN A 141 -18.67 -5.59 -0.84
C GLN A 141 -19.40 -4.71 -1.87
N ASP A 142 -20.01 -3.61 -1.43
CA ASP A 142 -20.66 -2.64 -2.32
C ASP A 142 -19.68 -2.01 -3.30
N LEU A 143 -18.48 -1.65 -2.84
CA LEU A 143 -17.41 -1.16 -3.71
C LEU A 143 -16.97 -2.24 -4.72
N ALA A 144 -16.75 -3.48 -4.26
CA ALA A 144 -16.36 -4.58 -5.13
C ALA A 144 -17.35 -4.79 -6.28
N LEU A 145 -18.64 -4.72 -5.98
CA LEU A 145 -19.70 -4.78 -6.99
C LEU A 145 -19.65 -3.59 -7.96
N SER A 146 -19.45 -2.37 -7.45
CA SER A 146 -19.44 -1.16 -8.26
C SER A 146 -18.21 -1.05 -9.18
N TYR A 147 -17.09 -1.62 -8.77
CA TYR A 147 -15.83 -1.65 -9.54
C TYR A 147 -15.67 -2.93 -10.36
N GLU A 148 -16.62 -3.88 -10.28
CA GLU A 148 -16.54 -5.21 -10.91
C GLU A 148 -15.26 -5.98 -10.54
N VAL A 149 -14.84 -5.89 -9.27
CA VAL A 149 -13.63 -6.51 -8.73
C VAL A 149 -13.98 -7.74 -7.91
N GLN A 150 -13.28 -8.85 -8.15
CA GLN A 150 -13.37 -10.01 -7.26
C GLN A 150 -12.74 -9.66 -5.91
N LEU A 151 -13.51 -9.82 -4.82
CA LEU A 151 -13.09 -9.54 -3.45
C LEU A 151 -13.23 -10.78 -2.57
N ASP A 152 -12.14 -11.18 -1.95
CA ASP A 152 -12.08 -12.22 -0.94
C ASP A 152 -11.74 -11.62 0.43
N PHE A 153 -12.19 -12.26 1.52
CA PHE A 153 -11.91 -11.83 2.89
C PHE A 153 -11.14 -12.89 3.66
N GLU A 154 -10.06 -12.46 4.32
CA GLU A 154 -9.33 -13.29 5.28
C GLU A 154 -9.38 -12.65 6.67
N ASN A 155 -9.83 -13.44 7.68
CA ASN A 155 -9.84 -13.00 9.07
C ASN A 155 -8.80 -13.75 9.89
N HIS A 156 -7.98 -13.01 10.60
CA HIS A 156 -6.90 -13.53 11.44
C HIS A 156 -6.95 -12.91 12.84
N GLU A 157 -6.30 -13.55 13.81
CA GLU A 157 -6.16 -13.02 15.18
C GLU A 157 -4.67 -12.94 15.54
N GLY A 158 -4.20 -11.78 16.02
CA GLY A 158 -2.85 -11.62 16.52
C GLY A 158 -2.18 -10.29 16.16
N ASN A 159 -0.88 -10.34 15.86
CA ASN A 159 -0.12 -9.15 15.49
C ASN A 159 -0.32 -8.81 14.01
N GLU A 160 -1.00 -7.71 13.76
CA GLU A 160 -1.38 -7.23 12.44
C GLU A 160 -0.19 -7.13 11.46
N ALA A 161 0.89 -6.48 11.88
CA ALA A 161 2.06 -6.29 11.04
C ALA A 161 2.72 -7.61 10.63
N LYS A 162 2.82 -8.55 11.57
CA LYS A 162 3.43 -9.86 11.32
C LYS A 162 2.54 -10.69 10.39
N ILE A 163 1.24 -10.81 10.73
CA ILE A 163 0.30 -11.62 9.96
C ILE A 163 0.20 -11.10 8.52
N PHE A 164 0.03 -9.80 8.33
CA PHE A 164 -0.07 -9.24 6.98
C PHE A 164 1.23 -9.41 6.18
N SER A 165 2.39 -9.27 6.83
CA SER A 165 3.68 -9.55 6.17
C SER A 165 3.85 -11.02 5.80
N ASP A 166 3.41 -11.95 6.64
CA ASP A 166 3.48 -13.38 6.35
C ASP A 166 2.55 -13.77 5.19
N LEU A 167 1.35 -13.18 5.14
CA LEU A 167 0.38 -13.38 4.05
C LEU A 167 0.81 -12.74 2.72
N SER A 168 1.71 -11.77 2.75
CA SER A 168 2.15 -11.05 1.55
C SER A 168 2.78 -11.93 0.47
N SER A 169 3.15 -13.18 0.78
CA SER A 169 3.56 -14.17 -0.23
C SER A 169 2.42 -14.62 -1.16
N LYS A 170 1.16 -14.36 -0.79
CA LYS A 170 -0.02 -14.63 -1.61
C LYS A 170 -0.37 -13.45 -2.55
N PHE A 171 0.24 -12.30 -2.34
CA PHE A 171 -0.05 -11.06 -3.06
C PHE A 171 1.09 -10.68 -4.00
N ASP A 172 0.76 -10.04 -5.10
CA ASP A 172 1.74 -9.35 -5.95
C ASP A 172 1.96 -7.92 -5.43
N LEU A 173 0.90 -7.30 -4.92
CA LEU A 173 0.92 -5.96 -4.34
C LEU A 173 0.18 -5.96 -2.99
N SER A 174 0.80 -5.41 -1.97
CA SER A 174 0.18 -5.11 -0.67
C SER A 174 -0.13 -3.63 -0.59
N ILE A 175 -1.36 -3.26 -0.26
CA ILE A 175 -1.76 -1.87 -0.05
C ILE A 175 -1.97 -1.65 1.44
N ILE A 176 -1.30 -0.65 1.99
CA ILE A 176 -1.43 -0.22 3.37
C ILE A 176 -1.66 1.29 3.43
N GLY A 177 -2.70 1.69 4.15
CA GLY A 177 -3.02 3.08 4.39
C GLY A 177 -2.88 3.45 5.86
N ASN A 178 -2.69 4.72 6.14
CA ASN A 178 -2.89 5.24 7.48
C ASN A 178 -4.36 5.63 7.65
N GLY A 179 -5.00 5.13 8.71
CA GLY A 179 -6.25 5.69 9.19
C GLY A 179 -6.06 7.14 9.69
N LYS A 180 -7.14 7.90 9.82
CA LYS A 180 -7.10 9.32 10.29
C LYS A 180 -6.34 9.51 11.62
N ASN A 181 -6.36 8.51 12.48
CA ASN A 181 -5.64 8.53 13.74
C ASN A 181 -4.23 7.95 13.56
N GLN A 182 -3.29 8.75 13.07
CA GLN A 182 -1.87 8.38 13.00
C GLN A 182 -1.31 8.10 14.39
N SER A 183 -1.55 6.91 14.93
CA SER A 183 -0.88 6.48 16.14
C SER A 183 0.58 6.10 15.83
N TRP A 184 1.46 6.22 16.82
CA TRP A 184 2.81 5.70 16.73
C TRP A 184 2.86 4.19 16.37
N GLN A 185 1.81 3.44 16.72
CA GLN A 185 1.67 2.03 16.38
C GLN A 185 1.43 1.82 14.89
N SER A 186 0.55 2.62 14.24
CA SER A 186 0.29 2.50 12.80
C SER A 186 1.54 2.76 11.97
N LYS A 187 2.37 3.72 12.37
CA LYS A 187 3.65 3.99 11.73
C LYS A 187 4.63 2.82 11.84
N LYS A 188 4.72 2.18 13.01
CA LYS A 188 5.56 0.98 13.19
C LYS A 188 5.05 -0.21 12.39
N THR A 189 3.74 -0.39 12.31
CA THR A 189 3.10 -1.41 11.47
C THR A 189 3.50 -1.22 10.01
N THR A 190 3.37 0.00 9.48
CA THR A 190 3.78 0.35 8.12
C THR A 190 5.27 0.08 7.87
N GLU A 191 6.15 0.56 8.75
CA GLU A 191 7.59 0.32 8.65
C GLU A 191 7.91 -1.19 8.66
N PHE A 192 7.24 -1.96 9.52
CA PHE A 192 7.45 -3.40 9.60
C PHE A 192 6.99 -4.11 8.33
N ILE A 193 5.77 -3.84 7.84
CA ILE A 193 5.23 -4.47 6.63
C ILE A 193 6.12 -4.12 5.43
N SER A 194 6.47 -2.85 5.23
CA SER A 194 7.31 -2.42 4.10
C SER A 194 8.69 -3.09 4.10
N ASN A 195 9.25 -3.41 5.28
CA ASN A 195 10.54 -4.11 5.40
C ASN A 195 10.43 -5.63 5.19
N ASN A 196 9.33 -6.25 5.60
CA ASN A 196 9.23 -7.71 5.72
C ASN A 196 8.28 -8.36 4.70
N SER A 197 7.44 -7.57 4.01
CA SER A 197 6.56 -8.08 2.95
C SER A 197 7.34 -8.82 1.87
N LYS A 198 6.74 -9.86 1.31
CA LYS A 198 7.23 -10.60 0.14
C LYS A 198 6.79 -9.93 -1.17
N SER A 199 5.62 -9.28 -1.18
CA SER A 199 5.09 -8.51 -2.31
C SER A 199 5.65 -7.09 -2.37
N SER A 200 5.39 -6.40 -3.48
CA SER A 200 5.47 -4.93 -3.54
C SER A 200 4.54 -4.31 -2.50
N VAL A 201 4.87 -3.12 -1.98
CA VAL A 201 4.05 -2.44 -0.98
C VAL A 201 3.75 -1.02 -1.43
N LEU A 202 2.47 -0.72 -1.64
CA LEU A 202 1.97 0.64 -1.85
C LEU A 202 1.52 1.22 -0.51
N TYR A 203 2.25 2.20 -0.03
CA TYR A 203 1.90 2.96 1.17
C TYR A 203 1.16 4.24 0.79
N ILE A 204 -0.02 4.44 1.36
CA ILE A 204 -0.88 5.61 1.12
C ILE A 204 -1.00 6.39 2.43
N PRO A 205 -0.45 7.62 2.50
CA PRO A 205 -0.57 8.49 3.66
C PRO A 205 -2.01 9.03 3.79
N SER A 206 -2.44 9.32 5.00
CA SER A 206 -3.72 9.98 5.31
C SER A 206 -3.61 11.50 5.31
#